data_41d6160bee741386fb22e3a4c56f7539
#
_entry.id   41d6160bee741386fb22e3a4c56f7539
#
_cell.length_a   1.000
_cell.length_b   1.000
_cell.length_c   1.000
_cell.angle_alpha   90.00
_cell.angle_beta   90.00
_cell.angle_gamma   90.00
#
_symmetry.space_group_name_H-M   'P 1'
#
loop_
_entity.id
_entity.type
_entity.pdbx_description
1 polymer ?
#
loop_
_entity_poly.entity_id
_entity_poly.type
_entity_poly.pdbx_seq_one_letter_code
_entity_poly.pdbx_strand_id
1 'polypeptide(L)'
;VSEIRRPELSWFDAQGAGLQVQEKALNVRHLPHFGLFVQGAYGNPGLNMLKNEFSPYYIAGIRLSWNFGSLYTLKNDRRVIENKRQQLDSNRDVFLFNTRLEMTQQDQSVRSLEKQMQDDDEIIRLRTNIRRAAEAKVANGTLTVTEMLRELTNESLARQAKAMHEIQRLMGIYQLKYTTNH
;
A
#
# COMPACT_ATOMS: atom_id res chain seq x y z
N VAL A 1 -4.08 -11.88 -14.51
CA VAL A 1 -3.53 -11.38 -13.23
C VAL A 1 -3.71 -9.88 -13.28
N SER A 2 -4.63 -9.33 -12.48
CA SER A 2 -4.84 -7.88 -12.41
C SER A 2 -3.58 -7.21 -11.88
N GLU A 3 -3.19 -6.12 -12.51
CA GLU A 3 -2.04 -5.30 -12.11
C GLU A 3 -2.32 -4.70 -10.72
N ILE A 4 -1.36 -4.84 -9.80
CA ILE A 4 -1.47 -4.24 -8.47
C ILE A 4 -1.17 -2.74 -8.60
N ARG A 5 -2.18 -1.88 -8.36
CA ARG A 5 -2.06 -0.41 -8.44
C ARG A 5 -2.20 0.25 -7.06
N ARG A 6 -1.65 -0.38 -6.04
CA ARG A 6 -1.76 0.13 -4.68
C ARG A 6 -0.90 1.37 -4.46
N PRO A 7 -1.43 2.40 -3.77
CA PRO A 7 -0.69 3.65 -3.51
C PRO A 7 0.56 3.43 -2.66
N GLU A 8 0.64 2.32 -1.91
CA GLU A 8 1.82 1.96 -1.13
C GLU A 8 3.05 1.74 -2.03
N LEU A 9 2.86 1.34 -3.30
CA LEU A 9 3.99 1.21 -4.24
C LEU A 9 4.64 2.57 -4.54
N SER A 10 3.83 3.61 -4.73
CA SER A 10 4.34 4.99 -4.90
C SER A 10 5.06 5.49 -3.66
N TRP A 11 4.61 5.07 -2.47
CA TRP A 11 5.30 5.39 -1.22
C TRP A 11 6.69 4.74 -1.16
N PHE A 12 6.84 3.46 -1.55
CA PHE A 12 8.14 2.81 -1.65
C PHE A 12 9.06 3.52 -2.64
N ASP A 13 8.54 3.93 -3.80
CA ASP A 13 9.30 4.66 -4.82
C ASP A 13 9.76 6.04 -4.29
N ALA A 14 8.88 6.77 -3.58
CA ALA A 14 9.22 8.04 -2.95
C ALA A 14 10.29 7.90 -1.85
N GLN A 15 10.20 6.84 -1.03
CA GLN A 15 11.23 6.53 -0.03
C GLN A 15 12.58 6.22 -0.68
N GLY A 16 12.58 5.44 -1.77
CA GLY A 16 13.77 5.16 -2.56
C GLY A 16 14.43 6.43 -3.13
N ALA A 17 13.63 7.34 -3.68
CA ALA A 17 14.08 8.64 -4.14
C ALA A 17 14.68 9.49 -2.99
N GLY A 18 14.07 9.44 -1.81
CA GLY A 18 14.58 10.09 -0.60
C GLY A 18 15.97 9.58 -0.18
N LEU A 19 16.19 8.25 -0.25
CA LEU A 19 17.50 7.66 0.02
C LEU A 19 18.56 8.08 -1.01
N GLN A 20 18.19 8.24 -2.30
CA GLN A 20 19.10 8.77 -3.32
C GLN A 20 19.51 10.22 -3.02
N VAL A 21 18.57 11.05 -2.56
CA VAL A 21 18.88 12.43 -2.14
C VAL A 21 19.82 12.44 -0.92
N GLN A 22 19.59 11.57 0.06
CA GLN A 22 20.46 11.41 1.22
C GLN A 22 21.88 11.00 0.81
N GLU A 23 22.02 10.08 -0.14
CA GLU A 23 23.33 9.67 -0.67
C GLU A 23 24.06 10.83 -1.38
N LYS A 24 23.33 11.61 -2.20
CA LYS A 24 23.88 12.81 -2.84
C LYS A 24 24.32 13.84 -1.80
N ALA A 25 23.47 14.11 -0.80
CA ALA A 25 23.77 15.04 0.28
C ALA A 25 25.01 14.59 1.09
N LEU A 26 25.13 13.29 1.36
CA LEU A 26 26.31 12.71 2.00
C LEU A 26 27.58 12.98 1.18
N ASN A 27 27.55 12.77 -0.14
CA ASN A 27 28.69 13.01 -1.01
C ASN A 27 29.10 14.50 -1.04
N VAL A 28 28.11 15.41 -1.08
CA VAL A 28 28.37 16.87 -1.09
C VAL A 28 28.96 17.34 0.25
N ARG A 29 28.53 16.76 1.37
CA ARG A 29 28.99 17.12 2.72
C ARG A 29 30.51 16.95 2.89
N HIS A 30 31.15 16.08 2.11
CA HIS A 30 32.57 15.80 2.17
C HIS A 30 33.41 16.64 1.20
N LEU A 31 32.77 17.48 0.39
CA LEU A 31 33.47 18.39 -0.52
C LEU A 31 33.93 19.66 0.20
N PRO A 32 35.02 20.28 -0.28
CA PRO A 32 35.42 21.58 0.21
C PRO A 32 34.36 22.64 -0.14
N HIS A 33 34.09 23.54 0.79
CA HIS A 33 33.15 24.64 0.64
C HIS A 33 33.91 25.94 0.41
N PHE A 34 33.65 26.58 -0.72
CA PHE A 34 34.16 27.88 -1.04
C PHE A 34 33.07 28.92 -0.78
N GLY A 35 33.39 29.93 0.02
CA GLY A 35 32.50 31.05 0.29
C GLY A 35 33.17 32.35 -0.07
N LEU A 36 32.46 33.28 -0.69
CA LEU A 36 32.85 34.67 -0.81
C LEU A 36 32.25 35.44 0.36
N PHE A 37 33.03 36.33 0.97
CA PHE A 37 32.52 37.21 1.99
C PHE A 37 32.93 38.65 1.71
N VAL A 38 32.01 39.55 2.02
CA VAL A 38 32.25 40.99 2.01
C VAL A 38 31.73 41.51 3.35
N GLN A 39 32.54 42.19 4.08
CA GLN A 39 32.19 42.82 5.34
C GLN A 39 32.58 44.31 5.28
N GLY A 40 31.62 45.18 5.55
CA GLY A 40 31.84 46.60 5.69
C GLY A 40 31.59 47.05 7.14
N ALA A 41 32.38 47.96 7.62
CA ALA A 41 32.18 48.59 8.92
C ALA A 41 32.65 50.05 8.92
N TYR A 42 32.17 50.82 9.92
CA TYR A 42 32.57 52.19 10.18
C TYR A 42 33.10 52.27 11.62
N GLY A 43 34.33 52.69 11.79
CA GLY A 43 34.93 52.67 13.10
C GLY A 43 36.16 53.58 13.23
N ASN A 44 36.58 53.76 14.47
CA ASN A 44 37.80 54.44 14.83
C ASN A 44 38.63 53.59 15.83
N PRO A 45 39.88 53.19 15.50
CA PRO A 45 40.52 53.34 14.20
C PRO A 45 39.87 52.44 13.17
N GLY A 46 39.87 52.82 11.89
CA GLY A 46 39.50 51.97 10.75
C GLY A 46 40.55 50.90 10.49
N LEU A 47 40.71 50.41 9.24
CA LEU A 47 41.78 49.46 8.86
C LEU A 47 43.18 49.97 9.14
N ASN A 48 43.37 51.29 9.18
CA ASN A 48 44.67 51.93 9.50
C ASN A 48 44.71 52.34 10.95
N MET A 49 45.42 51.55 11.79
CA MET A 49 45.58 51.79 13.24
C MET A 49 46.32 53.07 13.55
N LEU A 50 47.00 53.68 12.60
CA LEU A 50 47.77 54.91 12.79
C LEU A 50 46.92 56.22 12.67
N LYS A 51 45.69 56.07 12.15
CA LYS A 51 44.75 57.19 12.03
C LYS A 51 43.68 57.10 13.12
N ASN A 52 43.64 58.12 13.96
CA ASN A 52 42.64 58.27 15.02
C ASN A 52 41.42 59.04 14.51
N GLU A 53 40.83 58.56 13.40
CA GLU A 53 39.64 59.10 12.75
C GLU A 53 38.64 58.03 12.44
N PHE A 54 37.34 58.36 12.54
CA PHE A 54 36.29 57.47 12.08
C PHE A 54 36.31 57.36 10.55
N SER A 55 36.49 56.17 10.01
CA SER A 55 36.50 55.94 8.57
C SER A 55 35.73 54.66 8.20
N PRO A 56 35.03 54.66 7.04
CA PRO A 56 34.46 53.44 6.53
C PRO A 56 35.55 52.52 5.96
N TYR A 57 35.40 51.24 6.16
CA TYR A 57 36.27 50.24 5.56
C TYR A 57 35.48 49.01 5.12
N TYR A 58 36.01 48.28 4.14
CA TYR A 58 35.46 47.02 3.71
C TYR A 58 36.59 45.97 3.60
N ILE A 59 36.22 44.73 3.88
CA ILE A 59 37.08 43.56 3.71
C ILE A 59 36.33 42.60 2.84
N ALA A 60 36.94 42.15 1.75
CA ALA A 60 36.40 41.11 0.89
C ALA A 60 37.41 39.98 0.75
N GLY A 61 36.93 38.74 0.72
CA GLY A 61 37.82 37.63 0.62
C GLY A 61 37.12 36.33 0.25
N ILE A 62 37.93 35.31 0.05
CA ILE A 62 37.51 33.93 -0.23
C ILE A 62 37.79 33.13 1.04
N ARG A 63 36.76 32.38 1.51
CA ARG A 63 36.89 31.45 2.62
C ARG A 63 36.78 30.02 2.07
N LEU A 64 37.79 29.20 2.36
CA LEU A 64 37.76 27.77 2.12
C LEU A 64 37.52 27.07 3.45
N SER A 65 36.48 26.26 3.54
CA SER A 65 36.24 25.38 4.68
C SER A 65 36.12 23.93 4.21
N TRP A 66 36.88 23.07 4.84
CA TRP A 66 36.89 21.63 4.52
C TRP A 66 36.94 20.82 5.81
N ASN A 67 35.97 19.91 5.98
CA ASN A 67 35.91 19.04 7.14
C ASN A 67 36.52 17.66 6.81
N PHE A 68 37.81 17.50 7.06
CA PHE A 68 38.51 16.22 6.83
C PHE A 68 38.04 15.10 7.75
N GLY A 69 37.54 15.40 8.97
CA GLY A 69 37.03 14.40 9.91
C GLY A 69 35.85 13.62 9.37
N SER A 70 35.03 14.24 8.52
CA SER A 70 33.90 13.59 7.90
C SER A 70 34.27 12.49 6.92
N LEU A 71 35.47 12.52 6.32
CA LEU A 71 35.95 11.48 5.41
C LEU A 71 36.13 10.12 6.10
N TYR A 72 36.43 10.15 7.41
CA TYR A 72 36.62 8.91 8.18
C TYR A 72 35.32 8.10 8.32
N THR A 73 34.19 8.78 8.43
CA THR A 73 32.86 8.11 8.56
C THR A 73 32.17 7.83 7.23
N LEU A 74 32.63 8.42 6.12
CA LEU A 74 31.99 8.35 4.81
C LEU A 74 31.64 6.91 4.37
N LYS A 75 32.57 5.96 4.57
CA LYS A 75 32.37 4.57 4.19
C LYS A 75 31.25 3.92 5.02
N ASN A 76 31.18 4.22 6.30
CA ASN A 76 30.14 3.69 7.18
C ASN A 76 28.79 4.33 6.89
N ASP A 77 28.76 5.64 6.64
CA ASP A 77 27.55 6.39 6.31
C ASP A 77 26.92 5.89 4.99
N ARG A 78 27.75 5.63 3.97
CA ARG A 78 27.31 4.99 2.72
C ARG A 78 26.74 3.59 2.96
N ARG A 79 27.38 2.78 3.78
CA ARG A 79 26.90 1.44 4.13
C ARG A 79 25.56 1.49 4.86
N VAL A 80 25.34 2.49 5.70
CA VAL A 80 24.04 2.70 6.37
C VAL A 80 22.94 3.00 5.34
N ILE A 81 23.20 3.86 4.35
CA ILE A 81 22.24 4.17 3.30
C ILE A 81 21.95 2.94 2.45
N GLU A 82 22.98 2.17 2.09
CA GLU A 82 22.81 0.93 1.34
C GLU A 82 21.98 -0.10 2.09
N ASN A 83 22.23 -0.30 3.38
CA ASN A 83 21.43 -1.19 4.21
C ASN A 83 19.95 -0.73 4.29
N LYS A 84 19.70 0.59 4.39
CA LYS A 84 18.34 1.14 4.35
C LYS A 84 17.65 0.87 3.02
N ARG A 85 18.40 0.95 1.90
CA ARG A 85 17.87 0.62 0.57
C ARG A 85 17.47 -0.84 0.48
N GLN A 86 18.36 -1.75 0.89
CA GLN A 86 18.08 -3.19 0.92
C GLN A 86 16.87 -3.52 1.82
N GLN A 87 16.77 -2.86 2.97
CA GLN A 87 15.61 -3.03 3.85
C GLN A 87 14.32 -2.54 3.19
N LEU A 88 14.37 -1.39 2.48
CA LEU A 88 13.22 -0.85 1.74
C LEU A 88 12.77 -1.82 0.64
N ASP A 89 13.70 -2.36 -0.14
CA ASP A 89 13.44 -3.33 -1.20
C ASP A 89 12.83 -4.62 -0.63
N SER A 90 13.40 -5.14 0.46
CA SER A 90 12.84 -6.32 1.16
C SER A 90 11.42 -6.07 1.67
N ASN A 91 11.14 -4.91 2.24
CA ASN A 91 9.79 -4.55 2.70
C ASN A 91 8.80 -4.46 1.52
N ARG A 92 9.24 -3.91 0.37
CA ARG A 92 8.45 -3.89 -0.86
C ARG A 92 8.12 -5.30 -1.36
N ASP A 93 9.11 -6.19 -1.36
CA ASP A 93 8.93 -7.58 -1.79
C ASP A 93 7.95 -8.33 -0.87
N VAL A 94 8.06 -8.16 0.44
CA VAL A 94 7.12 -8.72 1.42
C VAL A 94 5.71 -8.18 1.19
N PHE A 95 5.56 -6.88 0.96
CA PHE A 95 4.29 -6.26 0.65
C PHE A 95 3.65 -6.85 -0.61
N LEU A 96 4.42 -6.97 -1.70
CA LEU A 96 3.96 -7.55 -2.95
C LEU A 96 3.59 -9.03 -2.81
N PHE A 97 4.39 -9.79 -2.08
CA PHE A 97 4.11 -11.20 -1.79
C PHE A 97 2.79 -11.37 -1.03
N ASN A 98 2.60 -10.63 0.05
CA ASN A 98 1.39 -10.69 0.85
C ASN A 98 0.15 -10.27 0.05
N THR A 99 0.26 -9.20 -0.74
CA THR A 99 -0.83 -8.74 -1.61
C THR A 99 -1.21 -9.81 -2.64
N ARG A 100 -0.24 -10.46 -3.28
CA ARG A 100 -0.50 -11.55 -4.24
C ARG A 100 -1.12 -12.77 -3.57
N LEU A 101 -0.67 -13.11 -2.36
CA LEU A 101 -1.25 -14.22 -1.59
C LEU A 101 -2.71 -13.94 -1.26
N GLU A 102 -3.01 -12.73 -0.76
CA GLU A 102 -4.37 -12.30 -0.46
C GLU A 102 -5.27 -12.32 -1.70
N MET A 103 -4.79 -11.78 -2.83
CA MET A 103 -5.51 -11.84 -4.11
C MET A 103 -5.84 -13.28 -4.52
N THR A 104 -4.88 -14.20 -4.39
CA THR A 104 -5.07 -15.61 -4.75
C THR A 104 -6.13 -16.26 -3.87
N GLN A 105 -6.11 -15.99 -2.56
CA GLN A 105 -7.09 -16.51 -1.62
C GLN A 105 -8.50 -15.97 -1.91
N GLN A 106 -8.61 -14.68 -2.20
CA GLN A 106 -9.88 -14.03 -2.54
C GLN A 106 -10.45 -14.55 -3.86
N ASP A 107 -9.62 -14.71 -4.90
CA ASP A 107 -10.03 -15.28 -6.19
C ASP A 107 -10.53 -16.73 -6.02
N GLN A 108 -9.83 -17.55 -5.25
CA GLN A 108 -10.28 -18.92 -4.95
C GLN A 108 -11.60 -18.95 -4.19
N SER A 109 -11.79 -18.02 -3.23
CA SER A 109 -13.06 -17.90 -2.50
C SER A 109 -14.22 -17.55 -3.44
N VAL A 110 -14.03 -16.58 -4.35
CA VAL A 110 -15.04 -16.20 -5.33
C VAL A 110 -15.39 -17.38 -6.25
N ARG A 111 -14.39 -18.11 -6.76
CA ARG A 111 -14.62 -19.28 -7.61
C ARG A 111 -15.34 -20.42 -6.87
N SER A 112 -15.02 -20.61 -5.58
CA SER A 112 -15.72 -21.61 -4.74
C SER A 112 -17.20 -21.24 -4.58
N LEU A 113 -17.52 -19.97 -4.34
CA LEU A 113 -18.88 -19.47 -4.25
C LEU A 113 -19.63 -19.61 -5.59
N GLU A 114 -18.97 -19.36 -6.73
CA GLU A 114 -19.56 -19.57 -8.05
C GLU A 114 -19.95 -21.04 -8.28
N LYS A 115 -19.12 -21.99 -7.84
CA LYS A 115 -19.45 -23.40 -7.88
C LYS A 115 -20.62 -23.75 -6.97
N GLN A 116 -20.60 -23.25 -5.72
CA GLN A 116 -21.71 -23.45 -4.78
C GLN A 116 -23.04 -22.92 -5.32
N MET A 117 -23.03 -21.77 -6.01
CA MET A 117 -24.23 -21.22 -6.63
C MET A 117 -24.78 -22.11 -7.75
N GLN A 118 -23.92 -22.82 -8.49
CA GLN A 118 -24.36 -23.83 -9.47
C GLN A 118 -25.01 -25.04 -8.78
N ASP A 119 -24.44 -25.49 -7.67
CA ASP A 119 -25.00 -26.57 -6.86
C ASP A 119 -26.35 -26.13 -6.22
N ASP A 120 -26.47 -24.88 -5.78
CA ASP A 120 -27.72 -24.31 -5.26
C ASP A 120 -28.83 -24.31 -6.30
N ASP A 121 -28.55 -24.02 -7.58
CA ASP A 121 -29.53 -24.06 -8.65
C ASP A 121 -30.10 -25.46 -8.83
N GLU A 122 -29.26 -26.48 -8.75
CA GLU A 122 -29.68 -27.88 -8.82
C GLU A 122 -30.52 -28.26 -7.58
N ILE A 123 -30.10 -27.87 -6.39
CA ILE A 123 -30.83 -28.07 -5.13
C ILE A 123 -32.23 -27.44 -5.20
N ILE A 124 -32.32 -26.18 -5.65
CA ILE A 124 -33.59 -25.48 -5.80
C ILE A 124 -34.50 -26.21 -6.80
N ARG A 125 -33.94 -26.65 -7.94
CA ARG A 125 -34.67 -27.41 -8.94
C ARG A 125 -35.29 -28.71 -8.34
N LEU A 126 -34.47 -29.45 -7.58
CA LEU A 126 -34.91 -30.69 -6.92
C LEU A 126 -35.98 -30.42 -5.85
N ARG A 127 -35.77 -29.41 -5.00
CA ARG A 127 -36.73 -29.00 -3.96
C ARG A 127 -38.05 -28.53 -4.55
N THR A 128 -38.02 -27.78 -5.67
CA THR A 128 -39.23 -27.37 -6.41
C THR A 128 -40.01 -28.59 -6.91
N ASN A 129 -39.33 -29.61 -7.45
CA ASN A 129 -39.99 -30.84 -7.90
C ASN A 129 -40.61 -31.63 -6.75
N ILE A 130 -39.91 -31.73 -5.60
CA ILE A 130 -40.43 -32.40 -4.39
C ILE A 130 -41.67 -31.67 -3.88
N ARG A 131 -41.63 -30.35 -3.79
CA ARG A 131 -42.80 -29.53 -3.36
C ARG A 131 -44.01 -29.74 -4.29
N ARG A 132 -43.80 -29.73 -5.63
CA ARG A 132 -44.89 -29.99 -6.61
C ARG A 132 -45.47 -31.36 -6.45
N ALA A 133 -44.63 -32.38 -6.19
CA ALA A 133 -45.08 -33.74 -5.94
C ALA A 133 -45.88 -33.84 -4.61
N ALA A 134 -45.46 -33.12 -3.57
CA ALA A 134 -46.18 -33.01 -2.30
C ALA A 134 -47.53 -32.34 -2.47
N GLU A 135 -47.64 -31.25 -3.25
CA GLU A 135 -48.92 -30.58 -3.57
C GLU A 135 -49.89 -31.54 -4.26
N ALA A 136 -49.44 -32.29 -5.27
CA ALA A 136 -50.25 -33.27 -5.94
C ALA A 136 -50.73 -34.41 -5.00
N LYS A 137 -49.88 -34.86 -4.05
CA LYS A 137 -50.25 -35.85 -3.05
C LYS A 137 -51.29 -35.32 -2.03
N VAL A 138 -51.18 -34.06 -1.63
CA VAL A 138 -52.18 -33.44 -0.77
C VAL A 138 -53.54 -33.34 -1.49
N ALA A 139 -53.54 -32.94 -2.77
CA ALA A 139 -54.75 -32.88 -3.58
C ALA A 139 -55.45 -34.24 -3.72
N ASN A 140 -54.69 -35.34 -3.72
CA ASN A 140 -55.18 -36.70 -3.75
C ASN A 140 -55.40 -37.33 -2.35
N GLY A 141 -55.29 -36.55 -1.27
CA GLY A 141 -55.53 -37.01 0.12
C GLY A 141 -54.51 -37.98 0.68
N THR A 142 -53.32 -38.16 0.01
CA THR A 142 -52.28 -39.12 0.38
C THR A 142 -51.11 -38.51 1.17
N LEU A 143 -51.13 -37.21 1.40
CA LEU A 143 -50.14 -36.46 2.21
C LEU A 143 -50.85 -35.39 3.06
N THR A 144 -50.28 -35.09 4.21
CA THR A 144 -50.82 -34.03 5.08
C THR A 144 -50.38 -32.64 4.61
N VAL A 145 -51.19 -31.61 4.86
CA VAL A 145 -50.82 -30.20 4.59
C VAL A 145 -49.58 -29.81 5.32
N THR A 146 -49.35 -30.29 6.54
CA THR A 146 -48.16 -30.00 7.35
C THR A 146 -46.88 -30.48 6.68
N GLU A 147 -46.89 -31.68 6.07
CA GLU A 147 -45.76 -32.22 5.32
C GLU A 147 -45.50 -31.42 4.05
N MET A 148 -46.55 -31.00 3.31
CA MET A 148 -46.42 -30.10 2.17
C MET A 148 -45.79 -28.76 2.57
N LEU A 149 -46.24 -28.14 3.67
CA LEU A 149 -45.68 -26.88 4.19
C LEU A 149 -44.22 -27.02 4.57
N ARG A 150 -43.78 -28.19 5.07
CA ARG A 150 -42.36 -28.47 5.33
C ARG A 150 -41.55 -28.44 4.04
N GLU A 151 -42.06 -29.03 2.95
CA GLU A 151 -41.34 -29.00 1.66
C GLU A 151 -41.30 -27.60 1.04
N LEU A 152 -42.36 -26.80 1.23
CA LEU A 152 -42.36 -25.38 0.85
C LEU A 152 -41.29 -24.59 1.63
N THR A 153 -41.19 -24.83 2.92
CA THR A 153 -40.16 -24.21 3.76
C THR A 153 -38.73 -24.62 3.31
N ASN A 154 -38.53 -25.92 3.00
CA ASN A 154 -37.25 -26.42 2.50
C ASN A 154 -36.84 -25.77 1.16
N GLU A 155 -37.78 -25.57 0.24
CA GLU A 155 -37.50 -24.82 -1.01
C GLU A 155 -37.15 -23.36 -0.72
N SER A 156 -37.88 -22.70 0.19
CA SER A 156 -37.59 -21.32 0.58
C SER A 156 -36.21 -21.17 1.20
N LEU A 157 -35.81 -22.08 2.07
CA LEU A 157 -34.47 -22.09 2.68
C LEU A 157 -33.36 -22.29 1.63
N ALA A 158 -33.58 -23.18 0.64
CA ALA A 158 -32.62 -23.35 -0.44
C ALA A 158 -32.45 -22.07 -1.29
N ARG A 159 -33.53 -21.36 -1.58
CA ARG A 159 -33.49 -20.05 -2.28
C ARG A 159 -32.78 -18.98 -1.45
N GLN A 160 -33.01 -18.96 -0.15
CA GLN A 160 -32.29 -18.03 0.76
C GLN A 160 -30.79 -18.33 0.82
N ALA A 161 -30.41 -19.62 0.85
CA ALA A 161 -28.98 -20.01 0.82
C ALA A 161 -28.29 -19.51 -0.46
N LYS A 162 -28.91 -19.69 -1.63
CA LYS A 162 -28.40 -19.16 -2.89
C LYS A 162 -28.24 -17.63 -2.85
N ALA A 163 -29.26 -16.91 -2.37
CA ALA A 163 -29.18 -15.45 -2.26
C ALA A 163 -28.04 -15.00 -1.33
N MET A 164 -27.79 -15.74 -0.26
CA MET A 164 -26.65 -15.48 0.63
C MET A 164 -25.30 -15.69 -0.08
N HIS A 165 -25.15 -16.80 -0.83
CA HIS A 165 -23.92 -17.06 -1.58
C HIS A 165 -23.71 -16.01 -2.68
N GLU A 166 -24.75 -15.50 -3.29
CA GLU A 166 -24.70 -14.41 -4.29
C GLU A 166 -24.17 -13.11 -3.67
N ILE A 167 -24.66 -12.73 -2.48
CA ILE A 167 -24.18 -11.57 -1.71
C ILE A 167 -22.71 -11.78 -1.31
N GLN A 168 -22.36 -12.96 -0.80
CA GLN A 168 -20.98 -13.27 -0.41
C GLN A 168 -20.02 -13.20 -1.61
N ARG A 169 -20.45 -13.68 -2.78
CA ARG A 169 -19.68 -13.59 -4.02
C ARG A 169 -19.45 -12.12 -4.41
N LEU A 170 -20.48 -11.28 -4.37
CA LEU A 170 -20.33 -9.86 -4.66
C LEU A 170 -19.38 -9.18 -3.68
N MET A 171 -19.50 -9.46 -2.41
CA MET A 171 -18.56 -8.95 -1.39
C MET A 171 -17.12 -9.39 -1.70
N GLY A 172 -16.90 -10.66 -2.05
CA GLY A 172 -15.59 -11.17 -2.44
C GLY A 172 -14.99 -10.46 -3.66
N ILE A 173 -15.80 -10.16 -4.67
CA ILE A 173 -15.38 -9.38 -5.85
C ILE A 173 -14.97 -7.96 -5.47
N TYR A 174 -15.76 -7.27 -4.63
CA TYR A 174 -15.41 -5.92 -4.17
C TYR A 174 -14.15 -5.93 -3.30
N GLN A 175 -13.97 -6.95 -2.48
CA GLN A 175 -12.76 -7.11 -1.68
C GLN A 175 -11.52 -7.32 -2.56
N LEU A 176 -11.64 -8.13 -3.62
CA LEU A 176 -10.58 -8.32 -4.61
C LEU A 176 -10.22 -7.00 -5.33
N LYS A 177 -11.24 -6.22 -5.74
CA LYS A 177 -11.03 -4.87 -6.31
C LYS A 177 -10.33 -3.93 -5.35
N TYR A 178 -10.70 -3.95 -4.08
CA TYR A 178 -10.05 -3.15 -3.05
C TYR A 178 -8.58 -3.55 -2.85
N THR A 179 -8.30 -4.86 -2.80
CA THR A 179 -6.93 -5.38 -2.64
C THR A 179 -6.02 -5.03 -3.82
N THR A 180 -6.57 -4.90 -5.03
CA THR A 180 -5.83 -4.54 -6.25
C THR A 180 -5.83 -3.05 -6.55
N ASN A 181 -6.71 -2.29 -5.90
CA ASN A 181 -6.99 -0.87 -6.16
C ASN A 181 -7.42 -0.62 -7.63
N HIS A 182 -8.42 -1.39 -8.07
CA HIS A 182 -9.06 -1.28 -9.39
C HIS A 182 -10.49 -0.76 -9.28
#